data_a9bf148a573c3a2e8a9b28844a3229ac
#
_entry.id   a9bf148a573c3a2e8a9b28844a3229ac
#
_cell.length_a   1.000
_cell.length_b   1.000
_cell.length_c   1.000
_cell.angle_alpha   90.00
_cell.angle_beta   90.00
_cell.angle_gamma   90.00
#
_symmetry.space_group_name_H-M   'P 1'
#
loop_
_entity.id
_entity.type
_entity.pdbx_description
1 polymer ?
#
loop_
_entity_poly.entity_id
_entity_poly.type
_entity_poly.pdbx_seq_one_letter_code
_entity_poly.pdbx_strand_id
1 'polypeptide(L)'
;MAGNFNDLGDTIETLALDTTRFTKEAPGRIIPIDGGNHSFVPLPLPPKWEFPTRLWPLLSEAKQQLGILEGIGRTLPNPGILLRPLEDREAIRSSKLEGTYVTARELLLFEIKPREARSEGDAANDQREVLNYRQALAQGLNSNLPLSLRLLRELHATLLTGVRGRDRSPGEFRRVQV
;
A
#
# COMPACT_ATOMS: atom_id res chain seq x y z
N MET A 1 -23.68 27.27 31.81
CA MET A 1 -23.43 27.71 30.40
C MET A 1 -23.01 26.49 29.65
N ALA A 2 -23.93 25.92 28.87
CA ALA A 2 -23.70 24.74 28.08
C ALA A 2 -23.20 25.21 26.71
N GLY A 3 -21.96 24.89 26.37
CA GLY A 3 -21.39 25.14 25.04
C GLY A 3 -21.83 24.05 24.07
N ASN A 4 -22.54 24.44 23.04
CA ASN A 4 -22.95 23.58 21.91
C ASN A 4 -21.73 23.09 21.12
N PHE A 5 -21.45 21.80 21.19
CA PHE A 5 -20.55 21.09 20.28
C PHE A 5 -21.32 20.54 19.07
N ASN A 6 -21.88 21.41 18.26
CA ASN A 6 -22.53 21.04 17.01
C ASN A 6 -22.12 22.02 15.91
N ASP A 7 -20.83 22.03 15.54
CA ASP A 7 -20.40 22.71 14.31
C ASP A 7 -19.03 22.20 13.84
N LEU A 8 -18.96 20.90 13.50
CA LEU A 8 -17.95 20.33 12.64
C LEU A 8 -18.67 19.51 11.57
N GLY A 9 -19.49 20.22 10.81
CA GLY A 9 -19.91 19.76 9.50
C GLY A 9 -18.68 19.75 8.60
N ASP A 10 -17.95 18.64 8.57
CA ASP A 10 -16.94 18.37 7.56
C ASP A 10 -17.62 18.43 6.19
N THR A 11 -17.56 19.59 5.59
CA THR A 11 -17.73 19.76 4.16
C THR A 11 -16.52 19.06 3.55
N ILE A 12 -16.65 17.76 3.24
CA ILE A 12 -15.77 17.12 2.29
C ILE A 12 -15.98 17.89 0.99
N GLU A 13 -15.18 18.93 0.76
CA GLU A 13 -15.02 19.50 -0.56
C GLU A 13 -14.58 18.35 -1.46
N THR A 14 -15.52 17.77 -2.16
CA THR A 14 -15.25 16.85 -3.25
C THR A 14 -14.41 17.67 -4.23
N LEU A 15 -13.09 17.46 -4.20
CA LEU A 15 -12.16 18.14 -5.10
C LEU A 15 -12.56 17.74 -6.52
N ALA A 16 -13.36 18.60 -7.15
CA ALA A 16 -13.76 18.43 -8.53
C ALA A 16 -12.50 18.32 -9.40
N LEU A 17 -12.47 17.33 -10.29
CA LEU A 17 -11.35 17.14 -11.21
C LEU A 17 -11.18 18.39 -12.05
N ASP A 18 -10.00 19.04 -11.94
CA ASP A 18 -9.65 20.17 -12.80
C ASP A 18 -9.39 19.66 -14.23
N THR A 19 -10.42 19.73 -15.06
CA THR A 19 -10.37 19.23 -16.45
C THR A 19 -9.41 20.02 -17.33
N THR A 20 -9.03 21.24 -16.95
CA THR A 20 -8.08 22.08 -17.71
C THR A 20 -6.65 21.54 -17.71
N ARG A 21 -6.31 20.67 -16.73
CA ARG A 21 -5.00 20.03 -16.60
C ARG A 21 -4.79 18.89 -17.59
N PHE A 22 -5.84 18.44 -18.27
CA PHE A 22 -5.78 17.32 -19.22
C PHE A 22 -5.76 17.86 -20.65
N THR A 23 -4.63 17.69 -21.32
CA THR A 23 -4.48 18.04 -22.73
C THR A 23 -5.09 16.96 -23.65
N LYS A 24 -5.18 17.24 -24.96
CA LYS A 24 -5.61 16.26 -25.96
C LYS A 24 -4.70 15.04 -26.06
N GLU A 25 -3.45 15.16 -25.55
CA GLU A 25 -2.45 14.10 -25.52
C GLU A 25 -2.49 13.27 -24.24
N ALA A 26 -3.39 13.60 -23.32
CA ALA A 26 -3.55 12.83 -22.09
C ALA A 26 -3.84 11.35 -22.41
N PRO A 27 -3.22 10.40 -21.69
CA PRO A 27 -3.37 8.97 -21.98
C PRO A 27 -4.68 8.38 -21.46
N GLY A 28 -5.81 9.02 -21.81
CA GLY A 28 -7.14 8.64 -21.38
C GLY A 28 -8.20 9.62 -21.85
N ARG A 29 -9.37 9.55 -21.24
CA ARG A 29 -10.51 10.43 -21.51
C ARG A 29 -11.17 10.91 -20.24
N ILE A 30 -11.69 12.11 -20.25
CA ILE A 30 -12.54 12.64 -19.19
C ILE A 30 -13.97 12.24 -19.47
N ILE A 31 -14.64 11.69 -18.47
CA ILE A 31 -16.06 11.34 -18.52
C ILE A 31 -16.82 12.08 -17.41
N PRO A 32 -18.07 12.53 -17.68
CA PRO A 32 -18.91 13.06 -16.63
C PRO A 32 -19.33 11.91 -15.69
N ILE A 33 -19.43 12.23 -14.40
CA ILE A 33 -19.98 11.36 -13.35
C ILE A 33 -21.10 12.08 -12.62
N ASP A 34 -21.80 11.36 -11.73
CA ASP A 34 -22.91 11.92 -10.95
C ASP A 34 -22.46 13.15 -10.13
N GLY A 35 -23.39 14.07 -9.90
CA GLY A 35 -23.11 15.31 -9.16
C GLY A 35 -22.43 16.42 -9.95
N GLY A 36 -22.38 16.33 -11.30
CA GLY A 36 -21.77 17.35 -12.16
C GLY A 36 -20.23 17.33 -12.17
N ASN A 37 -19.64 16.33 -11.57
CA ASN A 37 -18.20 16.12 -11.53
C ASN A 37 -17.69 15.37 -12.77
N HIS A 38 -16.38 15.26 -12.89
CA HIS A 38 -15.71 14.54 -13.96
C HIS A 38 -14.72 13.51 -13.38
N SER A 39 -14.51 12.43 -14.13
CA SER A 39 -13.47 11.44 -13.82
C SER A 39 -12.59 11.22 -15.03
N PHE A 40 -11.28 10.99 -14.78
CA PHE A 40 -10.36 10.62 -15.84
C PHE A 40 -10.28 9.09 -15.95
N VAL A 41 -10.60 8.57 -17.13
CA VAL A 41 -10.51 7.13 -17.44
C VAL A 41 -9.25 6.92 -18.29
N PRO A 42 -8.20 6.29 -17.74
CA PRO A 42 -6.98 6.05 -18.47
C PRO A 42 -7.18 5.03 -19.59
N LEU A 43 -6.31 5.07 -20.59
CA LEU A 43 -6.24 4.03 -21.62
C LEU A 43 -5.81 2.70 -20.99
N PRO A 44 -6.22 1.55 -21.59
CA PRO A 44 -5.77 0.24 -21.12
C PRO A 44 -4.25 0.10 -21.11
N LEU A 45 -3.73 -0.64 -20.13
CA LEU A 45 -2.32 -1.01 -20.07
C LEU A 45 -2.09 -2.36 -20.79
N PRO A 46 -0.89 -2.56 -21.37
CA PRO A 46 0.22 -1.62 -21.50
C PRO A 46 -0.03 -0.54 -22.56
N PRO A 47 0.53 0.67 -22.40
CA PRO A 47 0.39 1.71 -23.42
C PRO A 47 1.14 1.30 -24.70
N LYS A 48 0.65 1.75 -25.85
CA LYS A 48 1.36 1.59 -27.13
C LYS A 48 2.47 2.67 -27.19
N TRP A 49 3.66 2.33 -26.73
CA TRP A 49 4.81 3.21 -26.80
C TRP A 49 6.07 2.40 -27.10
N GLU A 50 7.03 3.03 -27.79
CA GLU A 50 8.33 2.44 -27.99
C GLU A 50 9.23 2.70 -26.78
N PHE A 51 9.97 1.67 -26.37
CA PHE A 51 10.89 1.81 -25.24
C PHE A 51 12.02 2.80 -25.63
N PRO A 52 12.19 3.94 -24.93
CA PRO A 52 13.19 4.93 -25.29
C PRO A 52 14.59 4.35 -25.27
N THR A 53 15.32 4.49 -26.40
CA THR A 53 16.67 3.93 -26.59
C THR A 53 17.63 4.34 -25.48
N ARG A 54 17.48 5.55 -24.95
CA ARG A 54 18.30 6.09 -23.82
C ARG A 54 18.18 5.29 -22.53
N LEU A 55 17.14 4.49 -22.38
CA LEU A 55 16.90 3.69 -21.16
C LEU A 55 17.57 2.31 -21.21
N TRP A 56 18.01 1.84 -22.37
CA TRP A 56 18.66 0.53 -22.50
C TRP A 56 19.94 0.40 -21.66
N PRO A 57 20.88 1.39 -21.66
CA PRO A 57 22.06 1.31 -20.81
C PRO A 57 21.71 1.25 -19.33
N LEU A 58 20.74 2.07 -18.88
CA LEU A 58 20.29 2.09 -17.48
C LEU A 58 19.64 0.77 -17.07
N LEU A 59 18.84 0.18 -17.96
CA LEU A 59 18.22 -1.13 -17.70
C LEU A 59 19.29 -2.22 -17.61
N SER A 60 20.30 -2.18 -18.48
CA SER A 60 21.42 -3.13 -18.46
C SER A 60 22.22 -3.02 -17.16
N GLU A 61 22.56 -1.79 -16.75
CA GLU A 61 23.24 -1.53 -15.48
C GLU A 61 22.42 -2.00 -14.28
N ALA A 62 21.13 -1.66 -14.24
CA ALA A 62 20.25 -2.10 -13.17
C ALA A 62 20.18 -3.63 -13.07
N LYS A 63 20.07 -4.33 -14.20
CA LYS A 63 20.09 -5.80 -14.23
C LYS A 63 21.42 -6.38 -13.73
N GLN A 64 22.54 -5.75 -14.10
CA GLN A 64 23.87 -6.17 -13.61
C GLN A 64 23.97 -6.03 -12.09
N GLN A 65 23.55 -4.88 -11.53
CA GLN A 65 23.58 -4.64 -10.08
C GLN A 65 22.67 -5.63 -9.32
N LEU A 66 21.48 -5.91 -9.84
CA LEU A 66 20.58 -6.92 -9.27
C LEU A 66 21.21 -8.33 -9.32
N GLY A 67 21.89 -8.67 -10.42
CA GLY A 67 22.59 -9.95 -10.52
C GLY A 67 23.74 -10.09 -9.52
N ILE A 68 24.50 -9.01 -9.29
CA ILE A 68 25.56 -8.98 -8.26
C ILE A 68 24.96 -9.16 -6.87
N LEU A 69 23.87 -8.43 -6.56
CA LEU A 69 23.18 -8.52 -5.27
C LEU A 69 22.64 -9.94 -5.04
N GLU A 70 22.02 -10.56 -6.03
CA GLU A 70 21.55 -11.94 -5.98
C GLU A 70 22.72 -12.92 -5.74
N GLY A 71 23.83 -12.73 -6.46
CA GLY A 71 25.04 -13.54 -6.27
C GLY A 71 25.56 -13.46 -4.84
N ILE A 72 25.66 -12.27 -4.27
CA ILE A 72 26.08 -12.07 -2.87
C ILE A 72 25.06 -12.74 -1.93
N GLY A 73 23.77 -12.57 -2.16
CA GLY A 73 22.70 -13.17 -1.34
C GLY A 73 22.80 -14.69 -1.25
N ARG A 74 23.18 -15.35 -2.34
CA ARG A 74 23.36 -16.81 -2.41
C ARG A 74 24.59 -17.31 -1.59
N THR A 75 25.55 -16.45 -1.31
CA THR A 75 26.74 -16.80 -0.50
C THR A 75 26.50 -16.64 1.00
N LEU A 76 25.42 -15.98 1.40
CA LEU A 76 25.08 -15.78 2.82
C LEU A 76 24.49 -17.06 3.42
N PRO A 77 25.06 -17.56 4.54
CA PRO A 77 24.53 -18.76 5.21
C PRO A 77 23.10 -18.58 5.72
N ASN A 78 22.74 -17.38 6.16
CA ASN A 78 21.41 -17.04 6.62
C ASN A 78 21.05 -15.59 6.25
N PRO A 79 20.54 -15.36 5.03
CA PRO A 79 20.14 -14.02 4.58
C PRO A 79 19.02 -13.41 5.41
N GLY A 80 18.19 -14.22 6.07
CA GLY A 80 17.08 -13.75 6.91
C GLY A 80 17.53 -12.85 8.08
N ILE A 81 18.75 -13.05 8.61
CA ILE A 81 19.29 -12.18 9.67
C ILE A 81 19.43 -10.72 9.19
N LEU A 82 19.76 -10.52 7.92
CA LEU A 82 19.89 -9.19 7.32
C LEU A 82 18.55 -8.67 6.78
N LEU A 83 17.72 -9.55 6.23
CA LEU A 83 16.46 -9.17 5.58
C LEU A 83 15.40 -8.77 6.59
N ARG A 84 15.28 -9.48 7.72
CA ARG A 84 14.22 -9.21 8.71
C ARG A 84 14.23 -7.77 9.26
N PRO A 85 15.37 -7.18 9.68
CA PRO A 85 15.39 -5.78 10.08
C PRO A 85 15.03 -4.79 8.96
N LEU A 86 15.30 -5.15 7.70
CA LEU A 86 14.90 -4.35 6.54
C LEU A 86 13.40 -4.43 6.30
N GLU A 87 12.79 -5.61 6.41
CA GLU A 87 11.35 -5.83 6.32
C GLU A 87 10.60 -5.07 7.43
N ASP A 88 11.09 -5.13 8.68
CA ASP A 88 10.52 -4.37 9.79
C ASP A 88 10.58 -2.86 9.54
N ARG A 89 11.72 -2.37 9.05
CA ARG A 89 11.92 -0.96 8.72
C ARG A 89 11.01 -0.51 7.57
N GLU A 90 10.84 -1.35 6.57
CA GLU A 90 9.92 -1.10 5.45
C GLU A 90 8.48 -1.03 5.96
N ALA A 91 8.02 -2.02 6.73
CA ALA A 91 6.68 -2.05 7.28
C ALA A 91 6.37 -0.80 8.14
N ILE A 92 7.30 -0.41 9.03
CA ILE A 92 7.16 0.78 9.87
C ILE A 92 7.10 2.06 9.02
N ARG A 93 7.95 2.19 8.01
CA ARG A 93 8.01 3.40 7.18
C ARG A 93 6.80 3.54 6.27
N SER A 94 6.39 2.46 5.62
CA SER A 94 5.22 2.45 4.76
C SER A 94 3.94 2.74 5.55
N SER A 95 3.76 2.10 6.72
CA SER A 95 2.61 2.36 7.59
C SER A 95 2.60 3.79 8.13
N LYS A 96 3.79 4.39 8.38
CA LYS A 96 3.90 5.79 8.79
C LYS A 96 3.37 6.76 7.74
N LEU A 97 3.54 6.48 6.46
CA LEU A 97 2.98 7.30 5.36
C LEU A 97 1.45 7.30 5.37
N GLU A 98 0.84 6.23 5.87
CA GLU A 98 -0.61 6.07 6.02
C GLU A 98 -1.14 6.56 7.38
N GLY A 99 -0.27 7.20 8.21
CA GLY A 99 -0.65 7.77 9.50
C GLY A 99 -0.55 6.80 10.69
N THR A 100 -0.01 5.58 10.50
CA THR A 100 0.20 4.60 11.57
C THR A 100 1.62 4.69 12.12
N TYR A 101 1.76 5.03 13.42
CA TYR A 101 3.06 5.32 14.04
C TYR A 101 3.43 4.24 15.05
N VAL A 102 4.43 3.44 14.71
CA VAL A 102 5.00 2.39 15.57
C VAL A 102 6.51 2.44 15.49
N THR A 103 7.18 2.27 16.64
CA THR A 103 8.63 2.11 16.70
C THR A 103 9.04 0.65 16.53
N ALA A 104 10.29 0.39 16.13
CA ALA A 104 10.81 -0.97 16.01
C ALA A 104 10.75 -1.74 17.33
N ARG A 105 10.96 -1.05 18.47
CA ARG A 105 10.85 -1.66 19.80
C ARG A 105 9.42 -2.08 20.12
N GLU A 106 8.44 -1.24 19.82
CA GLU A 106 7.02 -1.53 20.05
C GLU A 106 6.54 -2.69 19.18
N LEU A 107 6.95 -2.72 17.91
CA LEU A 107 6.64 -3.83 17.01
C LEU A 107 7.19 -5.16 17.55
N LEU A 108 8.47 -5.18 17.97
CA LEU A 108 9.11 -6.36 18.54
C LEU A 108 8.41 -6.83 19.83
N LEU A 109 8.08 -5.91 20.73
CA LEU A 109 7.39 -6.24 21.97
C LEU A 109 5.98 -6.77 21.71
N PHE A 110 5.27 -6.21 20.74
CA PHE A 110 3.96 -6.68 20.34
C PHE A 110 4.02 -8.06 19.69
N GLU A 111 5.04 -8.36 18.90
CA GLU A 111 5.25 -9.68 18.31
C GLU A 111 5.48 -10.75 19.40
N ILE A 112 6.27 -10.44 20.43
CA ILE A 112 6.55 -11.35 21.55
C ILE A 112 5.30 -11.57 22.42
N LYS A 113 4.53 -10.51 22.64
CA LYS A 113 3.34 -10.53 23.50
C LYS A 113 2.19 -9.77 22.85
N PRO A 114 1.56 -10.35 21.83
CA PRO A 114 0.42 -9.73 21.17
C PRO A 114 -0.76 -9.59 22.15
N ARG A 115 -1.51 -8.51 21.97
CA ARG A 115 -2.72 -8.26 22.74
C ARG A 115 -3.84 -7.72 21.85
N GLU A 116 -5.06 -7.87 22.28
CA GLU A 116 -6.20 -7.28 21.60
C GLU A 116 -6.32 -5.79 21.97
N ALA A 117 -6.76 -4.99 20.99
CA ALA A 117 -7.05 -3.58 21.20
C ALA A 117 -8.31 -3.45 22.07
N ARG A 118 -8.26 -2.53 23.05
CA ARG A 118 -9.36 -2.26 23.98
C ARG A 118 -10.33 -1.19 23.48
N SER A 119 -9.88 -0.37 22.53
CA SER A 119 -10.64 0.70 21.90
C SER A 119 -10.10 0.96 20.52
N GLU A 120 -10.80 1.76 19.72
CA GLU A 120 -10.39 2.15 18.37
C GLU A 120 -9.07 2.94 18.36
N GLY A 121 -8.82 3.77 19.37
CA GLY A 121 -7.58 4.54 19.54
C GLY A 121 -6.47 3.80 20.29
N ASP A 122 -6.61 2.49 20.58
CA ASP A 122 -5.57 1.73 21.26
C ASP A 122 -4.37 1.49 20.34
N ALA A 123 -3.16 1.79 20.82
CA ALA A 123 -1.90 1.56 20.09
C ALA A 123 -1.71 0.12 19.60
N ALA A 124 -2.42 -0.86 20.20
CA ALA A 124 -2.40 -2.24 19.70
C ALA A 124 -2.95 -2.38 18.27
N ASN A 125 -3.85 -1.48 17.84
CA ASN A 125 -4.32 -1.45 16.46
C ASN A 125 -3.18 -1.11 15.51
N ASP A 126 -2.43 -0.04 15.80
CA ASP A 126 -1.30 0.42 15.00
C ASP A 126 -0.21 -0.66 14.93
N GLN A 127 0.11 -1.28 16.06
CA GLN A 127 1.10 -2.35 16.14
C GLN A 127 0.67 -3.56 15.31
N ARG A 128 -0.61 -3.93 15.32
CA ARG A 128 -1.16 -5.03 14.53
C ARG A 128 -1.18 -4.70 13.04
N GLU A 129 -1.52 -3.47 12.66
CA GLU A 129 -1.48 -3.01 11.26
C GLU A 129 -0.07 -3.14 10.68
N VAL A 130 0.95 -2.68 11.40
CA VAL A 130 2.36 -2.81 10.97
C VAL A 130 2.79 -4.28 10.90
N LEU A 131 2.40 -5.09 11.88
CA LEU A 131 2.70 -6.52 11.88
C LEU A 131 2.04 -7.23 10.69
N ASN A 132 0.78 -6.91 10.39
CA ASN A 132 0.06 -7.46 9.24
C ASN A 132 0.72 -7.04 7.92
N TYR A 133 1.19 -5.80 7.80
CA TYR A 133 1.94 -5.35 6.63
C TYR A 133 3.17 -6.23 6.40
N ARG A 134 3.99 -6.46 7.43
CA ARG A 134 5.15 -7.35 7.34
C ARG A 134 4.76 -8.78 6.95
N GLN A 135 3.68 -9.31 7.53
CA GLN A 135 3.19 -10.64 7.19
C GLN A 135 2.72 -10.73 5.73
N ALA A 136 1.98 -9.72 5.25
CA ALA A 136 1.55 -9.65 3.86
C ALA A 136 2.76 -9.54 2.91
N LEU A 137 3.78 -8.74 3.24
CA LEU A 137 5.01 -8.64 2.46
C LEU A 137 5.72 -10.00 2.36
N ALA A 138 5.91 -10.68 3.49
CA ALA A 138 6.52 -12.01 3.51
C ALA A 138 5.69 -13.05 2.75
N GLN A 139 4.35 -13.01 2.87
CA GLN A 139 3.45 -13.86 2.09
C GLN A 139 3.58 -13.61 0.59
N GLY A 140 3.65 -12.35 0.16
CA GLY A 140 3.81 -11.98 -1.24
C GLY A 140 5.13 -12.45 -1.83
N LEU A 141 6.23 -12.26 -1.08
CA LEU A 141 7.57 -12.68 -1.51
C LEU A 141 7.72 -14.21 -1.62
N ASN A 142 7.02 -14.96 -0.77
CA ASN A 142 7.08 -16.44 -0.76
C ASN A 142 5.93 -17.10 -1.54
N SER A 143 5.07 -16.31 -2.19
CA SER A 143 3.94 -16.84 -2.95
C SER A 143 4.38 -17.50 -4.25
N ASN A 144 3.79 -18.63 -4.57
CA ASN A 144 3.93 -19.28 -5.88
C ASN A 144 2.97 -18.68 -6.93
N LEU A 145 2.10 -17.76 -6.53
CA LEU A 145 1.21 -17.09 -7.46
C LEU A 145 1.97 -16.00 -8.24
N PRO A 146 1.72 -15.87 -9.54
CA PRO A 146 2.21 -14.71 -10.27
C PRO A 146 1.56 -13.43 -9.72
N LEU A 147 2.16 -12.28 -10.03
CA LEU A 147 1.54 -10.99 -9.72
C LEU A 147 0.18 -10.90 -10.43
N SER A 148 -0.88 -10.99 -9.67
CA SER A 148 -2.26 -11.14 -10.14
C SER A 148 -3.26 -10.53 -9.17
N LEU A 149 -4.48 -10.28 -9.65
CA LEU A 149 -5.57 -9.79 -8.80
C LEU A 149 -5.89 -10.77 -7.65
N ARG A 150 -5.68 -12.06 -7.85
CA ARG A 150 -5.86 -13.05 -6.78
C ARG A 150 -4.84 -12.84 -5.67
N LEU A 151 -3.55 -12.71 -6.01
CA LEU A 151 -2.50 -12.44 -5.03
C LEU A 151 -2.79 -11.15 -4.27
N LEU A 152 -3.14 -10.06 -4.97
CA LEU A 152 -3.48 -8.79 -4.33
C LEU A 152 -4.63 -8.91 -3.33
N ARG A 153 -5.67 -9.70 -3.65
CA ARG A 153 -6.79 -9.93 -2.74
C ARG A 153 -6.38 -10.73 -1.50
N GLU A 154 -5.54 -11.74 -1.67
CA GLU A 154 -5.02 -12.55 -0.55
C GLU A 154 -4.16 -11.68 0.39
N LEU A 155 -3.28 -10.82 -0.17
CA LEU A 155 -2.47 -9.89 0.61
C LEU A 155 -3.33 -8.83 1.33
N HIS A 156 -4.34 -8.29 0.64
CA HIS A 156 -5.28 -7.34 1.25
C HIS A 156 -6.07 -7.97 2.41
N ALA A 157 -6.47 -9.23 2.30
CA ALA A 157 -7.11 -9.94 3.41
C ALA A 157 -6.19 -10.05 4.63
N THR A 158 -4.90 -10.37 4.39
CA THR A 158 -3.89 -10.44 5.46
C THR A 158 -3.69 -9.07 6.13
N LEU A 159 -3.58 -7.99 5.35
CA LEU A 159 -3.42 -6.63 5.86
C LEU A 159 -4.55 -6.22 6.81
N LEU A 160 -5.79 -6.60 6.52
CA LEU A 160 -6.96 -6.18 7.29
C LEU A 160 -7.37 -7.17 8.40
N THR A 161 -6.56 -8.19 8.67
CA THR A 161 -6.85 -9.18 9.71
C THR A 161 -6.81 -8.56 11.12
N GLY A 162 -7.96 -8.50 11.79
CA GLY A 162 -8.07 -8.07 13.19
C GLY A 162 -7.73 -6.61 13.45
N VAL A 163 -7.80 -5.76 12.45
CA VAL A 163 -7.54 -4.30 12.52
C VAL A 163 -8.76 -3.47 12.14
N ARG A 164 -8.62 -2.15 12.21
CA ARG A 164 -9.63 -1.20 11.72
C ARG A 164 -9.95 -1.50 10.24
N GLY A 165 -11.22 -1.53 9.88
CA GLY A 165 -11.66 -1.87 8.51
C GLY A 165 -11.84 -3.37 8.22
N ARG A 166 -11.65 -4.26 9.21
CA ARG A 166 -11.94 -5.70 9.08
C ARG A 166 -13.35 -6.01 8.56
N ASP A 167 -14.31 -5.13 8.82
CA ASP A 167 -15.70 -5.29 8.39
C ASP A 167 -15.96 -4.75 6.97
N ARG A 168 -14.93 -4.26 6.27
CA ARG A 168 -14.99 -3.68 4.92
C ARG A 168 -14.61 -4.67 3.82
N SER A 169 -15.02 -5.92 3.96
CA SER A 169 -14.79 -7.01 2.98
C SER A 169 -13.31 -7.20 2.61
N PRO A 170 -12.44 -7.59 3.56
CA PRO A 170 -11.02 -7.87 3.28
C PRO A 170 -10.85 -8.86 2.14
N GLY A 171 -9.97 -8.59 1.20
CA GLY A 171 -9.72 -9.43 0.03
C GLY A 171 -10.76 -9.33 -1.09
N GLU A 172 -11.76 -8.45 -0.97
CA GLU A 172 -12.76 -8.21 -2.01
C GLU A 172 -12.59 -6.83 -2.67
N PHE A 173 -12.94 -6.74 -3.95
CA PHE A 173 -13.05 -5.44 -4.61
C PHE A 173 -14.32 -4.71 -4.14
N ARG A 174 -14.23 -3.40 -3.98
CA ARG A 174 -15.38 -2.59 -3.65
C ARG A 174 -16.42 -2.67 -4.77
N ARG A 175 -17.70 -2.75 -4.37
CA ARG A 175 -18.84 -2.76 -5.30
C ARG A 175 -19.45 -1.35 -5.47
N VAL A 176 -19.12 -0.46 -4.55
CA VAL A 176 -19.61 0.92 -4.56
C VAL A 176 -18.40 1.84 -4.45
N GLN A 177 -18.40 2.89 -5.27
CA GLN A 177 -17.40 3.95 -5.21
C GLN A 177 -17.72 4.86 -4.01
N VAL A 178 -16.71 5.19 -3.22
CA VAL A 178 -16.82 6.09 -2.04
C VAL A 178 -16.19 7.40 -2.40
#